data_d5cd198388c22d98756731f41e3cc712
#
_entry.id   d5cd198388c22d98756731f41e3cc712
#
_cell.length_a   1.000
_cell.length_b   1.000
_cell.length_c   1.000
_cell.angle_alpha   90.00
_cell.angle_beta   90.00
_cell.angle_gamma   90.00
#
_symmetry.space_group_name_H-M   'P 1'
#
loop_
_entity.id
_entity.type
_entity.pdbx_description
1 polymer ?
#
loop_
_entity_poly.entity_id
_entity_poly.type
_entity_poly.pdbx_seq_one_letter_code
_entity_poly.pdbx_strand_id
1 'polypeptide(L)'
;MTLEAPASPSADPAPPAEPSRRLETTIRTAGLVVAMLAAVFTAVLELVLTPLRIDGIPIGVAVPAAVVGNLAICWFAVTTVGRRWALGPPWAVWTLIMFAAAGFRTPEGDYLISGDNWVALVMILVGSLTFAVYTYRQILKPPPVTKM
;
A
#
# COMPACT_ATOMS: atom_id res chain seq x y z
N MET A 1 -45.66 12.61 57.01
CA MET A 1 -45.32 13.55 55.92
C MET A 1 -43.88 13.30 55.56
N THR A 2 -43.62 12.36 54.62
CA THR A 2 -42.28 11.86 54.26
C THR A 2 -41.79 12.76 53.11
N LEU A 3 -40.78 13.57 53.38
CA LEU A 3 -40.09 14.40 52.34
C LEU A 3 -39.21 13.47 51.51
N GLU A 4 -39.65 13.17 50.30
CA GLU A 4 -38.88 12.45 49.29
C GLU A 4 -37.75 13.37 48.83
N ALA A 5 -36.50 12.95 49.04
CA ALA A 5 -35.34 13.70 48.62
C ALA A 5 -35.27 13.68 47.07
N PRO A 6 -34.99 14.84 46.40
CA PRO A 6 -34.88 14.83 44.97
C PRO A 6 -33.76 13.95 44.50
N ALA A 7 -34.05 13.05 43.53
CA ALA A 7 -33.08 12.17 42.90
C ALA A 7 -31.97 13.01 42.24
N SER A 8 -30.73 12.70 42.62
CA SER A 8 -29.55 13.34 42.00
C SER A 8 -29.57 13.07 40.49
N PRO A 9 -29.32 14.10 39.65
CA PRO A 9 -29.21 13.87 38.21
C PRO A 9 -28.14 12.84 37.92
N SER A 10 -28.52 11.75 37.22
CA SER A 10 -27.59 10.76 36.75
C SER A 10 -26.54 11.50 35.88
N ALA A 11 -25.29 11.47 36.32
CA ALA A 11 -24.18 12.00 35.53
C ALA A 11 -24.15 11.26 34.20
N ASP A 12 -24.43 11.95 33.11
CA ASP A 12 -24.28 11.43 31.76
C ASP A 12 -22.86 10.90 31.59
N PRO A 13 -22.64 9.68 31.06
CA PRO A 13 -21.30 9.16 30.87
C PRO A 13 -20.51 10.11 29.99
N ALA A 14 -19.34 10.56 30.48
CA ALA A 14 -18.47 11.46 29.76
C ALA A 14 -18.20 10.92 28.35
N PRO A 15 -18.30 11.75 27.29
CA PRO A 15 -18.05 11.29 25.93
C PRO A 15 -16.64 10.71 25.84
N PRO A 16 -16.42 9.63 25.04
CA PRO A 16 -15.11 9.03 24.87
C PRO A 16 -14.10 10.09 24.45
N ALA A 17 -12.94 10.13 25.11
CA ALA A 17 -11.90 11.10 24.81
C ALA A 17 -11.46 10.96 23.35
N GLU A 18 -11.68 11.99 22.53
CA GLU A 18 -11.21 12.00 21.14
C GLU A 18 -9.69 11.88 21.09
N PRO A 19 -9.14 10.99 20.26
CA PRO A 19 -7.69 10.88 20.11
C PRO A 19 -7.11 12.23 19.70
N SER A 20 -6.06 12.67 20.35
CA SER A 20 -5.48 13.98 20.06
C SER A 20 -5.10 14.06 18.58
N ARG A 21 -5.45 15.15 17.91
CA ARG A 21 -5.20 15.40 16.48
C ARG A 21 -3.75 15.15 16.08
N ARG A 22 -2.81 15.35 17.00
CA ARG A 22 -1.39 15.08 16.82
C ARG A 22 -1.10 13.59 16.69
N LEU A 23 -1.69 12.76 17.54
CA LEU A 23 -1.52 11.31 17.51
C LEU A 23 -2.04 10.72 16.19
N GLU A 24 -3.21 11.16 15.75
CA GLU A 24 -3.79 10.72 14.48
C GLU A 24 -2.90 11.09 13.28
N THR A 25 -2.38 12.32 13.25
CA THR A 25 -1.46 12.76 12.18
C THR A 25 -0.17 11.94 12.21
N THR A 26 0.39 11.68 13.39
CA THR A 26 1.61 10.87 13.53
C THR A 26 1.40 9.44 13.02
N ILE A 27 0.29 8.80 13.37
CA ILE A 27 -0.04 7.44 12.91
C ILE A 27 -0.19 7.40 11.40
N ARG A 28 -0.88 8.38 10.80
CA ARG A 28 -1.07 8.47 9.35
C ARG A 28 0.25 8.66 8.60
N THR A 29 1.10 9.56 9.10
CA THR A 29 2.42 9.82 8.49
C THR A 29 3.33 8.60 8.63
N ALA A 30 3.40 7.98 9.81
CA ALA A 30 4.17 6.77 10.03
C ALA A 30 3.67 5.63 9.11
N GLY A 31 2.35 5.45 9.00
CA GLY A 31 1.76 4.46 8.11
C GLY A 31 2.13 4.68 6.63
N LEU A 32 2.16 5.94 6.18
CA LEU A 32 2.58 6.25 4.82
C LEU A 32 4.06 5.94 4.58
N VAL A 33 4.93 6.27 5.54
CA VAL A 33 6.37 5.93 5.48
C VAL A 33 6.56 4.42 5.42
N VAL A 34 5.87 3.67 6.25
CA VAL A 34 5.92 2.19 6.23
C VAL A 34 5.43 1.64 4.88
N ALA A 35 4.37 2.20 4.31
CA ALA A 35 3.88 1.79 2.97
C ALA A 35 4.92 2.05 1.87
N MET A 36 5.63 3.17 1.91
CA MET A 36 6.72 3.47 0.97
C MET A 36 7.90 2.51 1.14
N LEU A 37 8.31 2.22 2.39
CA LEU A 37 9.37 1.24 2.66
C LEU A 37 8.97 -0.16 2.19
N ALA A 38 7.72 -0.56 2.41
CA ALA A 38 7.19 -1.81 1.90
C ALA A 38 7.22 -1.85 0.36
N ALA A 39 6.93 -0.73 -0.32
CA ALA A 39 7.02 -0.64 -1.77
C ALA A 39 8.47 -0.80 -2.28
N VAL A 40 9.45 -0.21 -1.58
CA VAL A 40 10.88 -0.43 -1.89
C VAL A 40 11.24 -1.90 -1.72
N PHE A 41 10.87 -2.48 -0.58
CA PHE A 41 11.18 -3.88 -0.27
C PHE A 41 10.56 -4.85 -1.30
N THR A 42 9.29 -4.63 -1.63
CA THR A 42 8.57 -5.46 -2.60
C THR A 42 9.19 -5.33 -3.99
N ALA A 43 9.52 -4.09 -4.43
CA ALA A 43 10.19 -3.86 -5.71
C ALA A 43 11.54 -4.60 -5.81
N VAL A 44 12.36 -4.51 -4.75
CA VAL A 44 13.65 -5.22 -4.70
C VAL A 44 13.45 -6.74 -4.73
N LEU A 45 12.50 -7.25 -3.95
CA LEU A 45 12.17 -8.68 -3.93
C LEU A 45 11.73 -9.17 -5.31
N GLU A 46 10.88 -8.44 -5.99
CA GLU A 46 10.40 -8.75 -7.34
C GLU A 46 11.55 -8.78 -8.35
N LEU A 47 12.47 -7.80 -8.29
CA LEU A 47 13.65 -7.77 -9.14
C LEU A 47 14.58 -8.98 -8.91
N VAL A 48 14.76 -9.38 -7.65
CA VAL A 48 15.57 -10.56 -7.30
C VAL A 48 14.90 -11.87 -7.78
N LEU A 49 13.56 -11.92 -7.78
CA LEU A 49 12.80 -13.09 -8.24
C LEU A 49 12.72 -13.18 -9.78
N THR A 50 12.93 -12.08 -10.49
CA THR A 50 12.79 -12.02 -11.95
C THR A 50 13.74 -12.96 -12.72
N PRO A 51 15.05 -13.12 -12.37
CA PRO A 51 15.97 -13.99 -13.08
C PRO A 51 15.86 -15.47 -12.68
N LEU A 52 14.90 -15.83 -11.81
CA LEU A 52 14.78 -17.20 -11.33
C LEU A 52 14.45 -18.17 -12.47
N ARG A 53 15.29 -19.21 -12.62
CA ARG A 53 15.13 -20.25 -13.65
C ARG A 53 15.21 -21.63 -13.01
N ILE A 54 14.39 -22.57 -13.48
CA ILE A 54 14.52 -24.00 -13.21
C ILE A 54 14.75 -24.71 -14.54
N ASP A 55 15.81 -25.50 -14.66
CA ASP A 55 16.19 -26.18 -15.88
C ASP A 55 16.30 -25.28 -17.13
N GLY A 56 16.77 -24.03 -16.91
CA GLY A 56 16.91 -23.03 -17.97
C GLY A 56 15.61 -22.29 -18.34
N ILE A 57 14.46 -22.71 -17.80
CA ILE A 57 13.15 -22.08 -18.07
C ILE A 57 12.90 -21.00 -17.03
N PRO A 58 12.61 -19.73 -17.44
CA PRO A 58 12.28 -18.66 -16.52
C PRO A 58 10.96 -18.94 -15.80
N ILE A 59 10.99 -18.93 -14.47
CA ILE A 59 9.80 -19.13 -13.65
C ILE A 59 9.23 -17.76 -13.32
N GLY A 60 8.01 -17.49 -13.77
CA GLY A 60 7.34 -16.22 -13.55
C GLY A 60 6.87 -15.94 -12.10
N VAL A 61 7.61 -16.43 -11.07
CA VAL A 61 7.24 -16.22 -9.64
C VAL A 61 7.18 -14.74 -9.26
N ALA A 62 7.96 -13.89 -9.92
CA ALA A 62 7.94 -12.45 -9.71
C ALA A 62 6.55 -11.85 -9.99
N VAL A 63 5.79 -12.40 -10.95
CA VAL A 63 4.47 -11.88 -11.32
C VAL A 63 3.43 -12.02 -10.18
N PRO A 64 3.15 -13.21 -9.63
CA PRO A 64 2.24 -13.33 -8.49
C PRO A 64 2.78 -12.61 -7.25
N ALA A 65 4.10 -12.55 -7.03
CA ALA A 65 4.69 -11.78 -5.95
C ALA A 65 4.35 -10.29 -6.07
N ALA A 66 4.45 -9.72 -7.27
CA ALA A 66 4.07 -8.32 -7.56
C ALA A 66 2.58 -8.07 -7.27
N VAL A 67 1.69 -8.97 -7.68
CA VAL A 67 0.25 -8.83 -7.38
C VAL A 67 -0.02 -8.83 -5.89
N VAL A 68 0.50 -9.83 -5.17
CA VAL A 68 0.24 -9.98 -3.74
C VAL A 68 0.88 -8.84 -2.93
N GLY A 69 2.14 -8.51 -3.22
CA GLY A 69 2.87 -7.44 -2.53
C GLY A 69 2.21 -6.08 -2.74
N ASN A 70 1.93 -5.71 -3.99
CA ASN A 70 1.30 -4.44 -4.31
C ASN A 70 -0.14 -4.33 -3.77
N LEU A 71 -0.89 -5.44 -3.77
CA LEU A 71 -2.22 -5.47 -3.15
C LEU A 71 -2.17 -5.26 -1.64
N ALA A 72 -1.21 -5.90 -0.96
CA ALA A 72 -0.99 -5.73 0.47
C ALA A 72 -0.60 -4.29 0.82
N ILE A 73 0.29 -3.66 0.03
CA ILE A 73 0.69 -2.26 0.19
C ILE A 73 -0.52 -1.34 0.00
N CYS A 74 -1.33 -1.56 -1.04
CA CYS A 74 -2.53 -0.78 -1.28
C CYS A 74 -3.52 -0.88 -0.12
N TRP A 75 -3.79 -2.08 0.35
CA TRP A 75 -4.68 -2.32 1.48
C TRP A 75 -4.17 -1.63 2.74
N PHE A 76 -2.89 -1.80 3.08
CA PHE A 76 -2.26 -1.20 4.24
C PHE A 76 -2.30 0.33 4.19
N ALA A 77 -1.91 0.94 3.05
CA ALA A 77 -1.88 2.39 2.90
C ALA A 77 -3.27 3.01 3.09
N VAL A 78 -4.31 2.42 2.50
CA VAL A 78 -5.68 2.95 2.63
C VAL A 78 -6.23 2.75 4.03
N THR A 79 -6.00 1.60 4.67
CA THR A 79 -6.52 1.33 6.01
C THR A 79 -5.85 2.19 7.07
N THR A 80 -4.54 2.42 6.98
CA THR A 80 -3.78 3.18 7.98
C THR A 80 -3.94 4.68 7.82
N VAL A 81 -3.88 5.19 6.59
CA VAL A 81 -3.99 6.63 6.32
C VAL A 81 -5.46 7.09 6.24
N GLY A 82 -6.38 6.17 5.86
CA GLY A 82 -7.80 6.47 5.72
C GLY A 82 -8.15 7.39 4.55
N ARG A 83 -7.22 7.59 3.60
CA ARG A 83 -7.40 8.48 2.45
C ARG A 83 -6.94 7.82 1.15
N ARG A 84 -7.69 8.02 0.06
CA ARG A 84 -7.41 7.41 -1.26
C ARG A 84 -6.07 7.89 -1.87
N TRP A 85 -5.68 9.14 -1.62
CA TRP A 85 -4.41 9.68 -2.12
C TRP A 85 -3.17 8.95 -1.57
N ALA A 86 -3.33 8.23 -0.44
CA ALA A 86 -2.25 7.45 0.17
C ALA A 86 -1.72 6.32 -0.72
N LEU A 87 -2.43 5.98 -1.79
CA LEU A 87 -1.97 5.01 -2.80
C LEU A 87 -0.88 5.59 -3.73
N GLY A 88 -0.88 6.91 -3.94
CA GLY A 88 0.04 7.57 -4.86
C GLY A 88 1.51 7.42 -4.49
N PRO A 89 1.96 7.77 -3.27
CA PRO A 89 3.36 7.70 -2.88
C PRO A 89 3.99 6.30 -3.00
N PRO A 90 3.41 5.21 -2.45
CA PRO A 90 4.01 3.88 -2.61
C PRO A 90 4.00 3.40 -4.07
N TRP A 91 2.94 3.71 -4.85
CA TRP A 91 2.95 3.45 -6.28
C TRP A 91 4.08 4.18 -7.01
N ALA A 92 4.29 5.46 -6.72
CA ALA A 92 5.34 6.25 -7.34
C ALA A 92 6.73 5.71 -7.00
N VAL A 93 6.98 5.36 -5.73
CA VAL A 93 8.25 4.76 -5.28
C VAL A 93 8.51 3.44 -6.01
N TRP A 94 7.52 2.53 -6.02
CA TRP A 94 7.65 1.24 -6.71
C TRP A 94 7.93 1.43 -8.21
N THR A 95 7.16 2.30 -8.86
CA THR A 95 7.31 2.60 -10.29
C THR A 95 8.68 3.19 -10.62
N LEU A 96 9.17 4.14 -9.81
CA LEU A 96 10.50 4.73 -9.98
C LEU A 96 11.61 3.69 -9.88
N ILE A 97 11.51 2.75 -8.94
CA ILE A 97 12.49 1.68 -8.81
C ILE A 97 12.46 0.78 -10.05
N MET A 98 11.28 0.42 -10.57
CA MET A 98 11.16 -0.39 -11.78
C MET A 98 11.73 0.31 -13.01
N PHE A 99 11.47 1.61 -13.18
CA PHE A 99 12.09 2.40 -14.27
C PHE A 99 13.59 2.53 -14.10
N ALA A 100 14.08 2.76 -12.88
CA ALA A 100 15.50 2.79 -12.61
C ALA A 100 16.14 1.45 -12.99
N ALA A 101 15.58 0.32 -12.52
CA ALA A 101 16.10 -1.01 -12.85
C ALA A 101 16.10 -1.31 -14.36
N ALA A 102 15.09 -0.84 -15.10
CA ALA A 102 15.04 -0.99 -16.55
C ALA A 102 16.07 -0.12 -17.30
N GLY A 103 16.46 1.02 -16.71
CA GLY A 103 17.43 1.94 -17.30
C GLY A 103 18.88 1.73 -16.87
N PHE A 104 19.10 1.06 -15.75
CA PHE A 104 20.45 0.83 -15.23
C PHE A 104 21.20 -0.25 -16.02
N ARG A 105 22.44 0.10 -16.41
CA ARG A 105 23.41 -0.86 -16.95
C ARG A 105 24.36 -1.27 -15.84
N THR A 106 24.70 -2.54 -15.81
CA THR A 106 25.79 -3.04 -14.96
C THR A 106 27.14 -2.53 -15.46
N PRO A 107 28.21 -2.56 -14.64
CA PRO A 107 29.56 -2.23 -15.09
C PRO A 107 30.03 -3.09 -16.27
N GLU A 108 29.49 -4.29 -16.44
CA GLU A 108 29.76 -5.23 -17.52
C GLU A 108 29.01 -4.84 -18.82
N GLY A 109 28.11 -3.82 -18.77
CA GLY A 109 27.35 -3.30 -19.91
C GLY A 109 25.97 -3.93 -20.11
N ASP A 110 25.59 -4.89 -19.29
CA ASP A 110 24.29 -5.55 -19.35
C ASP A 110 23.22 -4.73 -18.66
N TYR A 111 21.97 -4.85 -19.11
CA TYR A 111 20.83 -4.24 -18.43
C TYR A 111 20.40 -5.12 -17.24
N LEU A 112 20.06 -4.51 -16.11
CA LEU A 112 19.48 -5.20 -14.95
C LEU A 112 18.20 -5.95 -15.34
N ILE A 113 17.40 -5.34 -16.22
CA ILE A 113 16.26 -6.00 -16.87
C ILE A 113 16.63 -6.14 -18.35
N SER A 114 17.03 -7.32 -18.76
CA SER A 114 17.30 -7.63 -20.16
C SER A 114 16.03 -7.48 -21.00
N GLY A 115 16.15 -6.92 -22.21
CA GLY A 115 15.01 -6.66 -23.10
C GLY A 115 14.27 -7.92 -23.57
N ASP A 116 14.88 -9.09 -23.46
CA ASP A 116 14.29 -10.40 -23.74
C ASP A 116 13.65 -11.05 -22.51
N ASN A 117 13.73 -10.41 -21.33
CA ASN A 117 13.14 -10.93 -20.11
C ASN A 117 11.64 -10.58 -20.03
N TRP A 118 10.82 -11.39 -20.71
CA TRP A 118 9.37 -11.23 -20.73
C TRP A 118 8.74 -11.26 -19.32
N VAL A 119 9.34 -12.00 -18.36
CA VAL A 119 8.85 -12.08 -16.97
C VAL A 119 8.89 -10.70 -16.32
N ALA A 120 9.97 -9.95 -16.52
CA ALA A 120 10.09 -8.58 -16.00
C ALA A 120 9.04 -7.65 -16.60
N LEU A 121 8.81 -7.73 -17.90
CA LEU A 121 7.81 -6.89 -18.58
C LEU A 121 6.40 -7.19 -18.07
N VAL A 122 6.04 -8.47 -17.96
CA VAL A 122 4.74 -8.89 -17.42
C VAL A 122 4.60 -8.49 -15.95
N MET A 123 5.65 -8.65 -15.14
CA MET A 123 5.66 -8.24 -13.73
C MET A 123 5.39 -6.74 -13.58
N ILE A 124 6.08 -5.88 -14.32
CA ILE A 124 5.90 -4.42 -14.27
C ILE A 124 4.47 -4.04 -14.70
N LEU A 125 3.98 -4.64 -15.78
CA LEU A 125 2.63 -4.40 -16.27
C LEU A 125 1.57 -4.80 -15.25
N VAL A 126 1.64 -6.02 -14.73
CA VAL A 126 0.68 -6.57 -13.77
C VAL A 126 0.77 -5.87 -12.42
N GLY A 127 1.99 -5.54 -11.97
CA GLY A 127 2.22 -4.76 -10.76
C GLY A 127 1.57 -3.37 -10.83
N SER A 128 1.80 -2.63 -11.92
CA SER A 128 1.15 -1.33 -12.14
C SER A 128 -0.37 -1.46 -12.25
N LEU A 129 -0.86 -2.49 -12.94
CA LEU A 129 -2.30 -2.75 -13.07
C LEU A 129 -2.95 -3.04 -11.72
N THR A 130 -2.26 -3.71 -10.81
CA THR A 130 -2.74 -3.96 -9.44
C THR A 130 -3.05 -2.67 -8.70
N PHE A 131 -2.13 -1.68 -8.73
CA PHE A 131 -2.37 -0.35 -8.16
C PHE A 131 -3.54 0.36 -8.84
N ALA A 132 -3.60 0.32 -10.17
CA ALA A 132 -4.66 0.97 -10.94
C ALA A 132 -6.05 0.40 -10.61
N VAL A 133 -6.20 -0.93 -10.63
CA VAL A 133 -7.46 -1.62 -10.31
C VAL A 133 -7.87 -1.37 -8.87
N TYR A 134 -6.93 -1.42 -7.91
CA TYR A 134 -7.25 -1.14 -6.52
C TYR A 134 -7.71 0.30 -6.32
N THR A 135 -7.03 1.27 -6.93
CA THR A 135 -7.41 2.69 -6.89
C THR A 135 -8.79 2.91 -7.50
N TYR A 136 -9.05 2.31 -8.65
CA TYR A 136 -10.35 2.39 -9.31
C TYR A 136 -11.48 1.85 -8.43
N ARG A 137 -11.27 0.69 -7.79
CA ARG A 137 -12.24 0.13 -6.83
C ARG A 137 -12.50 1.03 -5.64
N GLN A 138 -11.48 1.76 -5.16
CA GLN A 138 -11.66 2.71 -4.07
C GLN A 138 -12.46 3.96 -4.50
N ILE A 139 -12.34 4.37 -5.76
CA ILE A 139 -13.13 5.50 -6.30
C ILE A 139 -14.61 5.12 -6.42
N LEU A 140 -14.90 3.89 -6.80
CA LEU A 140 -16.28 3.41 -6.96
C LEU A 140 -17.00 3.13 -5.63
N LYS A 141 -16.29 3.03 -4.51
CA LYS A 141 -16.94 2.85 -3.20
C LYS A 141 -17.75 4.10 -2.85
N PRO A 142 -19.06 3.96 -2.56
CA PRO A 142 -19.87 5.09 -2.11
C PRO A 142 -19.28 5.67 -0.81
N PRO A 143 -19.44 6.99 -0.59
CA PRO A 143 -19.04 7.59 0.67
C PRO A 143 -19.80 6.92 1.84
N PRO A 144 -19.19 6.79 3.02
CA PRO A 144 -19.88 6.25 4.19
C PRO A 144 -21.12 7.10 4.45
N VAL A 145 -22.28 6.45 4.54
CA VAL A 145 -23.54 7.13 4.89
C VAL A 145 -23.38 7.64 6.31
N THR A 146 -23.25 8.94 6.46
CA THR A 146 -23.27 9.58 7.78
C THR A 146 -24.68 9.37 8.33
N LYS A 147 -24.85 8.42 9.25
CA LYS A 147 -26.09 8.34 10.02
C LYS A 147 -26.16 9.59 10.88
N MET A 148 -27.08 10.48 10.50
CA MET A 148 -27.54 11.58 11.36
C MET A 148 -28.28 11.02 12.56
#